data_5f292f6edbc02f344769aba47f5de13c
#
_entry.id   5f292f6edbc02f344769aba47f5de13c
#
_cell.length_a   1.000
_cell.length_b   1.000
_cell.length_c   1.000
_cell.angle_alpha   90.00
_cell.angle_beta   90.00
_cell.angle_gamma   90.00
#
_symmetry.space_group_name_H-M   'P 1'
#
loop_
_entity.id
_entity.type
_entity.pdbx_description
1 polymer ?
#
loop_
_entity_poly.entity_id
_entity_poly.type
_entity_poly.pdbx_seq_one_letter_code
_entity_poly.pdbx_strand_id
1 'polypeptide(L)'
;HFLTLGHRLSNRLDGDTSLALMQLPGASVADEVPTVLLRLTRELNRLLSAGEMAGCGLSVLYHCDATGDIRLRHLLPLRDLPAPDARPYPPEINLPAGDLLPALTGHYLYAALNEVLYSSLMAESRQRHAHMDRALKKLDEDSEHLQQAYNAQRQEDITEEIEVIMLSAGMLEE
;
A
#
# COMPACT_ATOMS: atom_id res chain seq x y z
N HIS A 1 -2.27 21.15 -6.42
CA HIS A 1 -2.75 20.14 -7.37
C HIS A 1 -2.33 18.77 -6.86
N PHE A 2 -3.26 17.84 -6.78
CA PHE A 2 -3.01 16.47 -6.33
C PHE A 2 -3.41 15.49 -7.43
N LEU A 3 -2.59 14.48 -7.64
CA LEU A 3 -2.91 13.31 -8.43
C LEU A 3 -2.95 12.12 -7.48
N THR A 4 -4.05 11.40 -7.43
CA THR A 4 -4.25 10.26 -6.52
C THR A 4 -4.28 8.96 -7.29
N LEU A 5 -3.66 7.93 -6.70
CA LEU A 5 -3.66 6.57 -7.22
C LEU A 5 -4.42 5.66 -6.24
N GLY A 6 -5.44 4.96 -6.75
CA GLY A 6 -6.22 4.00 -6.00
C GLY A 6 -7.56 4.50 -5.47
N HIS A 7 -8.56 3.64 -5.54
CA HIS A 7 -9.95 3.96 -5.20
C HIS A 7 -10.19 4.33 -3.73
N ARG A 8 -9.44 3.73 -2.80
CA ARG A 8 -9.62 4.02 -1.36
C ARG A 8 -9.19 5.42 -0.98
N LEU A 9 -8.12 5.91 -1.60
CA LEU A 9 -7.63 7.26 -1.37
C LEU A 9 -8.55 8.28 -2.03
N SER A 10 -8.99 8.02 -3.27
CA SER A 10 -9.93 8.89 -3.95
C SER A 10 -11.24 9.03 -3.18
N ASN A 11 -11.86 7.93 -2.73
CA ASN A 11 -13.10 7.98 -1.96
C ASN A 11 -12.99 8.76 -0.63
N ARG A 12 -11.80 8.80 -0.03
CA ARG A 12 -11.57 9.61 1.18
C ARG A 12 -11.39 11.09 0.89
N LEU A 13 -10.89 11.42 -0.30
CA LEU A 13 -10.67 12.80 -0.74
C LEU A 13 -11.87 13.39 -1.47
N ASP A 14 -12.86 12.58 -1.86
CA ASP A 14 -14.09 13.05 -2.53
C ASP A 14 -14.92 14.03 -1.69
N GLY A 15 -14.66 14.10 -0.36
CA GLY A 15 -15.24 15.12 0.51
C GLY A 15 -14.58 16.51 0.39
N ASP A 16 -13.39 16.59 -0.22
CA ASP A 16 -12.58 17.80 -0.33
C ASP A 16 -12.24 18.06 -1.82
N THR A 17 -13.27 18.27 -2.61
CA THR A 17 -13.25 18.42 -4.07
C THR A 17 -12.32 19.53 -4.59
N SER A 18 -11.78 20.38 -3.73
CA SER A 18 -10.85 21.45 -4.12
C SER A 18 -9.41 20.99 -4.33
N LEU A 19 -9.05 19.77 -3.88
CA LEU A 19 -7.64 19.33 -3.80
C LEU A 19 -7.22 18.32 -4.87
N ALA A 20 -8.13 17.48 -5.37
CA ALA A 20 -7.79 16.45 -6.34
C ALA A 20 -7.91 16.95 -7.77
N LEU A 21 -6.78 17.04 -8.48
CA LEU A 21 -6.77 17.38 -9.91
C LEU A 21 -7.17 16.17 -10.76
N MET A 22 -6.74 14.97 -10.38
CA MET A 22 -6.96 13.74 -11.13
C MET A 22 -6.92 12.51 -10.25
N GLN A 23 -7.80 11.55 -10.57
CA GLN A 23 -7.84 10.25 -9.92
C GLN A 23 -7.51 9.16 -10.95
N LEU A 24 -6.53 8.33 -10.64
CA LEU A 24 -6.15 7.19 -11.46
C LEU A 24 -6.35 5.89 -10.66
N PRO A 25 -6.74 4.79 -11.33
CA PRO A 25 -6.77 3.48 -10.68
C PRO A 25 -5.35 3.10 -10.23
N GLY A 26 -5.24 2.53 -9.04
CA GLY A 26 -3.99 1.96 -8.54
C GLY A 26 -3.73 0.57 -9.11
N ALA A 27 -2.53 0.01 -8.85
CA ALA A 27 -2.21 -1.38 -9.13
C ALA A 27 -2.55 -2.24 -7.90
N SER A 28 -3.23 -3.36 -8.10
CA SER A 28 -3.49 -4.36 -7.07
C SER A 28 -2.51 -5.54 -7.12
N VAL A 29 -1.94 -5.77 -8.29
CA VAL A 29 -0.94 -6.82 -8.58
C VAL A 29 0.23 -6.24 -9.36
N ALA A 30 1.37 -6.93 -9.30
CA ALA A 30 2.61 -6.48 -9.93
C ALA A 30 2.47 -6.30 -11.46
N ASP A 31 1.68 -7.15 -12.11
CA ASP A 31 1.48 -7.13 -13.57
C ASP A 31 0.71 -5.88 -14.05
N GLU A 32 -0.04 -5.22 -13.17
CA GLU A 32 -0.76 -3.99 -13.48
C GLU A 32 0.12 -2.73 -13.40
N VAL A 33 1.25 -2.80 -12.67
CA VAL A 33 2.13 -1.66 -12.42
C VAL A 33 2.60 -0.98 -13.73
N PRO A 34 3.06 -1.72 -14.77
CA PRO A 34 3.47 -1.09 -16.02
C PRO A 34 2.33 -0.30 -16.70
N THR A 35 1.10 -0.81 -16.63
CA THR A 35 -0.07 -0.15 -17.22
C THR A 35 -0.42 1.13 -16.47
N VAL A 36 -0.41 1.09 -15.14
CA VAL A 36 -0.64 2.26 -14.29
C VAL A 36 0.45 3.30 -14.51
N LEU A 37 1.71 2.87 -14.57
CA LEU A 37 2.86 3.73 -14.81
C LEU A 37 2.77 4.44 -16.17
N LEU A 38 2.36 3.73 -17.22
CA LEU A 38 2.18 4.31 -18.54
C LEU A 38 1.08 5.38 -18.55
N ARG A 39 -0.04 5.14 -17.86
CA ARG A 39 -1.12 6.13 -17.71
C ARG A 39 -0.64 7.35 -16.92
N LEU A 40 0.05 7.13 -15.81
CA LEU A 40 0.60 8.18 -14.95
C LEU A 40 1.59 9.07 -15.71
N THR A 41 2.53 8.47 -16.43
CA THR A 41 3.53 9.19 -17.23
C THR A 41 2.89 10.01 -18.34
N ARG A 42 1.86 9.45 -19.00
CA ARG A 42 1.11 10.16 -20.05
C ARG A 42 0.40 11.39 -19.49
N GLU A 43 -0.24 11.27 -18.33
CA GLU A 43 -0.93 12.39 -17.73
C GLU A 43 0.02 13.45 -17.17
N LEU A 44 1.14 13.04 -16.57
CA LEU A 44 2.19 13.98 -16.17
C LEU A 44 2.75 14.76 -17.37
N ASN A 45 3.03 14.07 -18.47
CA ASN A 45 3.50 14.74 -19.70
C ASN A 45 2.44 15.70 -20.26
N ARG A 46 1.16 15.36 -20.20
CA ARG A 46 0.07 16.25 -20.62
C ARG A 46 0.05 17.52 -19.77
N LEU A 47 0.12 17.41 -18.45
CA LEU A 47 0.12 18.54 -17.51
C LEU A 47 1.37 19.41 -17.69
N LEU A 48 2.53 18.79 -17.89
CA LEU A 48 3.79 19.52 -18.15
C LEU A 48 3.74 20.28 -19.48
N SER A 49 3.17 19.65 -20.53
CA SER A 49 3.06 20.26 -21.87
C SER A 49 2.00 21.37 -21.93
N ALA A 50 0.95 21.29 -21.13
CA ALA A 50 -0.08 22.33 -21.04
C ALA A 50 0.40 23.61 -20.34
N GLY A 51 1.62 23.61 -19.80
CA GLY A 51 2.18 24.76 -19.07
C GLY A 51 1.54 24.99 -17.68
N GLU A 52 0.57 24.17 -17.30
CA GLU A 52 -0.13 24.28 -16.01
C GLU A 52 0.82 24.06 -14.81
N MET A 53 1.96 23.40 -15.06
CA MET A 53 2.97 23.09 -14.04
C MET A 53 4.30 23.82 -14.27
N ALA A 54 4.31 24.88 -15.06
CA ALA A 54 5.52 25.67 -15.30
C ALA A 54 6.05 26.23 -13.96
N GLY A 55 7.28 25.84 -13.59
CA GLY A 55 7.89 26.24 -12.31
C GLY A 55 7.41 25.48 -11.07
N CYS A 56 6.52 24.50 -11.20
CA CYS A 56 6.07 23.66 -10.08
C CYS A 56 7.04 22.51 -9.80
N GLY A 57 7.15 22.13 -8.53
CA GLY A 57 7.84 20.90 -8.12
C GLY A 57 6.91 19.69 -8.18
N LEU A 58 7.48 18.52 -8.42
CA LEU A 58 6.79 17.23 -8.32
C LEU A 58 7.26 16.48 -7.09
N SER A 59 6.33 16.13 -6.22
CA SER A 59 6.58 15.33 -5.02
C SER A 59 5.61 14.16 -4.98
N VAL A 60 6.08 13.03 -4.46
CA VAL A 60 5.28 11.81 -4.33
C VAL A 60 5.24 11.39 -2.86
N LEU A 61 4.02 11.16 -2.38
CA LEU A 61 3.77 10.57 -1.07
C LEU A 61 3.41 9.09 -1.27
N TYR A 62 4.13 8.19 -0.62
CA TYR A 62 3.96 6.75 -0.81
C TYR A 62 4.34 5.95 0.42
N HIS A 63 3.86 4.71 0.51
CA HIS A 63 4.32 3.75 1.50
C HIS A 63 5.66 3.15 1.08
N CYS A 64 6.68 3.33 1.93
CA CYS A 64 7.99 2.76 1.71
C CYS A 64 8.05 1.33 2.26
N ASP A 65 8.36 0.35 1.39
CA ASP A 65 8.49 -1.06 1.78
C ASP A 65 9.64 -1.28 2.81
N ALA A 66 10.76 -0.58 2.65
CA ALA A 66 11.93 -0.77 3.50
C ALA A 66 11.71 -0.34 4.97
N THR A 67 10.89 0.68 5.21
CA THR A 67 10.63 1.21 6.55
C THR A 67 9.22 0.93 7.05
N GLY A 68 8.29 0.57 6.17
CA GLY A 68 6.87 0.43 6.47
C GLY A 68 6.13 1.76 6.71
N ASP A 69 6.82 2.89 6.57
CA ASP A 69 6.29 4.22 6.85
C ASP A 69 5.88 4.96 5.58
N ILE A 70 5.09 6.01 5.75
CA ILE A 70 4.76 6.95 4.68
C ILE A 70 5.94 7.88 4.46
N ARG A 71 6.43 7.97 3.22
CA ARG A 71 7.51 8.87 2.82
C ARG A 71 7.07 9.86 1.77
N LEU A 72 7.57 11.09 1.92
CA LEU A 72 7.49 12.12 0.91
C LEU A 72 8.83 12.19 0.17
N ARG A 73 8.79 11.98 -1.15
CA ARG A 73 9.96 12.10 -2.03
C ARG A 73 9.76 13.23 -3.02
N HIS A 74 10.71 14.15 -3.07
CA HIS A 74 10.74 15.19 -4.08
C HIS A 74 11.40 14.65 -5.35
N LEU A 75 10.68 14.67 -6.46
CA LEU A 75 11.18 14.20 -7.74
C LEU A 75 11.70 15.34 -8.61
N LEU A 76 11.03 16.49 -8.61
CA LEU A 76 11.42 17.67 -9.34
C LEU A 76 11.22 18.92 -8.46
N PRO A 77 12.08 19.94 -8.58
CA PRO A 77 13.37 19.93 -9.27
C PRO A 77 14.38 19.00 -8.61
N LEU A 78 15.35 18.52 -9.37
CA LEU A 78 16.46 17.70 -8.85
C LEU A 78 17.33 18.56 -7.93
N ARG A 79 17.20 18.40 -6.61
CA ARG A 79 17.91 19.23 -5.62
C ARG A 79 19.17 18.57 -5.08
N ASP A 80 19.16 17.25 -4.97
CA ASP A 80 20.22 16.47 -4.33
C ASP A 80 21.16 15.83 -5.37
N LEU A 81 21.55 16.60 -6.38
CA LEU A 81 22.55 16.12 -7.32
C LEU A 81 23.92 16.13 -6.63
N PRO A 82 24.67 15.04 -6.69
CA PRO A 82 26.04 15.02 -6.20
C PRO A 82 26.85 16.09 -6.92
N ALA A 83 27.79 16.72 -6.20
CA ALA A 83 28.69 17.67 -6.80
C ALA A 83 29.36 17.04 -8.04
N PRO A 84 29.48 17.78 -9.14
CA PRO A 84 30.11 17.24 -10.34
C PRO A 84 31.54 16.82 -9.99
N ASP A 85 31.88 15.56 -10.29
CA ASP A 85 33.28 15.13 -10.25
C ASP A 85 34.10 16.05 -11.14
N ALA A 86 35.21 16.57 -10.60
CA ALA A 86 36.16 17.37 -11.37
C ALA A 86 36.85 16.47 -12.41
N ARG A 87 36.14 16.17 -13.48
CA ARG A 87 36.72 15.42 -14.62
C ARG A 87 37.47 16.38 -15.52
N PRO A 88 38.66 15.98 -15.96
CA PRO A 88 39.46 16.87 -16.81
C PRO A 88 38.84 17.11 -18.21
N TYR A 89 37.87 16.28 -18.62
CA TYR A 89 37.18 16.38 -19.90
C TYR A 89 35.67 16.43 -19.72
N PRO A 90 34.97 17.26 -20.49
CA PRO A 90 33.51 17.26 -20.51
C PRO A 90 32.98 15.89 -20.98
N PRO A 91 31.78 15.47 -20.53
CA PRO A 91 31.16 14.23 -21.01
C PRO A 91 30.87 14.33 -22.52
N GLU A 92 31.16 13.28 -23.25
CA GLU A 92 30.76 13.15 -24.66
C GLU A 92 29.24 12.90 -24.69
N ILE A 93 28.54 13.74 -25.44
CA ILE A 93 27.11 13.66 -25.65
C ILE A 93 26.81 13.51 -27.15
N ASN A 94 25.94 12.53 -27.48
CA ASN A 94 25.55 12.28 -28.87
C ASN A 94 24.34 13.12 -29.33
N LEU A 95 23.67 13.79 -28.38
CA LEU A 95 22.50 14.63 -28.62
C LEU A 95 22.77 16.05 -28.15
N PRO A 96 22.14 17.07 -28.76
CA PRO A 96 22.17 18.44 -28.24
C PRO A 96 21.69 18.46 -26.78
N ALA A 97 22.29 19.26 -25.92
CA ALA A 97 21.95 19.34 -24.51
C ALA A 97 20.46 19.67 -24.26
N GLY A 98 19.86 20.47 -25.16
CA GLY A 98 18.45 20.82 -25.12
C GLY A 98 17.49 19.63 -25.28
N ASP A 99 17.90 18.60 -26.02
CA ASP A 99 17.10 17.40 -26.24
C ASP A 99 17.46 16.31 -25.23
N LEU A 100 18.73 16.25 -24.83
CA LEU A 100 19.22 15.26 -23.87
C LEU A 100 18.62 15.42 -22.47
N LEU A 101 18.55 16.66 -21.95
CA LEU A 101 18.05 16.92 -20.60
C LEU A 101 16.58 16.54 -20.40
N PRO A 102 15.64 16.89 -21.30
CA PRO A 102 14.25 16.42 -21.20
C PRO A 102 14.15 14.90 -21.29
N ALA A 103 14.93 14.25 -22.17
CA ALA A 103 14.93 12.81 -22.30
C ALA A 103 15.42 12.11 -21.02
N LEU A 104 16.53 12.58 -20.43
CA LEU A 104 17.06 12.07 -19.16
C LEU A 104 16.07 12.28 -18.00
N THR A 105 15.43 13.46 -17.95
CA THR A 105 14.42 13.76 -16.94
C THR A 105 13.23 12.79 -17.06
N GLY A 106 12.80 12.51 -18.29
CA GLY A 106 11.75 11.53 -18.56
C GLY A 106 12.12 10.13 -18.08
N HIS A 107 13.34 9.67 -18.39
CA HIS A 107 13.83 8.37 -17.90
C HIS A 107 13.96 8.31 -16.38
N TYR A 108 14.46 9.38 -15.78
CA TYR A 108 14.54 9.48 -14.32
C TYR A 108 13.16 9.39 -13.66
N LEU A 109 12.19 10.16 -14.16
CA LEU A 109 10.83 10.14 -13.63
C LEU A 109 10.19 8.75 -13.78
N TYR A 110 10.37 8.13 -14.94
CA TYR A 110 9.88 6.78 -15.18
C TYR A 110 10.46 5.78 -14.18
N ALA A 111 11.77 5.79 -13.99
CA ALA A 111 12.44 4.90 -13.03
C ALA A 111 12.02 5.18 -11.58
N ALA A 112 11.96 6.44 -11.17
CA ALA A 112 11.56 6.84 -9.82
C ALA A 112 10.10 6.50 -9.53
N LEU A 113 9.19 6.72 -10.46
CA LEU A 113 7.78 6.37 -10.30
C LEU A 113 7.57 4.85 -10.28
N ASN A 114 8.33 4.11 -11.09
CA ASN A 114 8.33 2.66 -11.07
C ASN A 114 8.74 2.11 -9.68
N GLU A 115 9.86 2.59 -9.15
CA GLU A 115 10.33 2.26 -7.80
C GLU A 115 9.26 2.54 -6.73
N VAL A 116 8.65 3.73 -6.78
CA VAL A 116 7.61 4.16 -5.84
C VAL A 116 6.37 3.25 -5.90
N LEU A 117 5.90 2.91 -7.10
CA LEU A 117 4.73 2.06 -7.29
C LEU A 117 4.98 0.64 -6.76
N TYR A 118 6.12 0.04 -7.09
CA TYR A 118 6.46 -1.29 -6.55
C TYR A 118 6.68 -1.26 -5.04
N SER A 119 7.38 -0.25 -4.51
CA SER A 119 7.57 -0.09 -3.06
C SER A 119 6.23 0.02 -2.33
N SER A 120 5.30 0.82 -2.85
CA SER A 120 3.97 0.98 -2.26
C SER A 120 3.15 -0.30 -2.32
N LEU A 121 3.18 -1.03 -3.44
CA LEU A 121 2.50 -2.30 -3.61
C LEU A 121 3.05 -3.38 -2.66
N MET A 122 4.37 -3.44 -2.51
CA MET A 122 5.03 -4.37 -1.58
C MET A 122 4.68 -4.05 -0.13
N ALA A 123 4.69 -2.78 0.26
CA ALA A 123 4.29 -2.35 1.59
C ALA A 123 2.83 -2.71 1.89
N GLU A 124 1.91 -2.50 0.94
CA GLU A 124 0.52 -2.90 1.07
C GLU A 124 0.37 -4.42 1.21
N SER A 125 1.07 -5.20 0.39
CA SER A 125 1.08 -6.66 0.45
C SER A 125 1.55 -7.18 1.80
N ARG A 126 2.64 -6.63 2.34
CA ARG A 126 3.14 -6.98 3.68
C ARG A 126 2.15 -6.66 4.79
N GLN A 127 1.52 -5.49 4.75
CA GLN A 127 0.50 -5.13 5.72
C GLN A 127 -0.72 -6.06 5.65
N ARG A 128 -1.15 -6.41 4.45
CA ARG A 128 -2.24 -7.36 4.22
C ARG A 128 -1.90 -8.74 4.77
N HIS A 129 -0.70 -9.25 4.50
CA HIS A 129 -0.21 -10.52 5.03
C HIS A 129 -0.17 -10.51 6.56
N ALA A 130 0.44 -9.49 7.17
CA ALA A 130 0.49 -9.37 8.62
C ALA A 130 -0.90 -9.24 9.27
N HIS A 131 -1.88 -8.65 8.57
CA HIS A 131 -3.26 -8.60 9.04
C HIS A 131 -3.92 -9.99 9.00
N MET A 132 -3.69 -10.75 7.92
CA MET A 132 -4.22 -12.10 7.78
C MET A 132 -3.61 -13.05 8.82
N ASP A 133 -2.31 -12.98 9.09
CA ASP A 133 -1.64 -13.78 10.12
C ASP A 133 -2.24 -13.52 11.52
N ARG A 134 -2.50 -12.24 11.83
CA ARG A 134 -3.15 -11.90 13.11
C ARG A 134 -4.58 -12.42 13.19
N ALA A 135 -5.31 -12.37 12.08
CA ALA A 135 -6.67 -12.91 12.02
C ALA A 135 -6.69 -14.43 12.20
N LEU A 136 -5.75 -15.15 11.57
CA LEU A 136 -5.61 -16.60 11.74
C LEU A 136 -5.31 -16.98 13.20
N LYS A 137 -4.31 -16.32 13.82
CA LYS A 137 -3.99 -16.57 15.24
C LYS A 137 -5.19 -16.36 16.15
N LYS A 138 -5.95 -15.28 15.91
CA LYS A 138 -7.16 -15.02 16.70
C LYS A 138 -8.23 -16.07 16.49
N LEU A 139 -8.41 -16.57 15.27
CA LEU A 139 -9.35 -17.66 14.99
C LEU A 139 -8.95 -18.96 15.68
N ASP A 140 -7.66 -19.28 15.73
CA ASP A 140 -7.14 -20.44 16.45
C ASP A 140 -7.41 -20.30 17.96
N GLU A 141 -7.11 -19.15 18.56
CA GLU A 141 -7.39 -18.86 19.98
C GLU A 141 -8.90 -18.95 20.29
N ASP A 142 -9.75 -18.36 19.45
CA ASP A 142 -11.20 -18.40 19.61
C ASP A 142 -11.72 -19.86 19.48
N SER A 143 -11.15 -20.65 18.56
CA SER A 143 -11.50 -22.07 18.38
C SER A 143 -11.14 -22.90 19.60
N GLU A 144 -9.95 -22.73 20.17
CA GLU A 144 -9.52 -23.40 21.38
C GLU A 144 -10.44 -23.05 22.58
N HIS A 145 -10.76 -21.76 22.72
CA HIS A 145 -11.66 -21.30 23.77
C HIS A 145 -13.07 -21.88 23.63
N LEU A 146 -13.61 -21.93 22.43
CA LEU A 146 -14.92 -22.56 22.17
C LEU A 146 -14.90 -24.07 22.46
N GLN A 147 -13.82 -24.76 22.11
CA GLN A 147 -13.67 -26.19 22.42
C GLN A 147 -13.62 -26.46 23.92
N GLN A 148 -12.93 -25.59 24.66
CA GLN A 148 -12.91 -25.69 26.14
C GLN A 148 -14.29 -25.42 26.74
N ALA A 149 -14.99 -24.39 26.28
CA ALA A 149 -16.33 -24.06 26.72
C ALA A 149 -17.33 -25.19 26.41
N TYR A 150 -17.23 -25.77 25.21
CA TYR A 150 -18.05 -26.93 24.82
C TYR A 150 -17.81 -28.16 25.74
N ASN A 151 -16.54 -28.46 26.02
CA ASN A 151 -16.19 -29.56 26.88
C ASN A 151 -16.68 -29.35 28.34
N ALA A 152 -16.59 -28.12 28.86
CA ALA A 152 -17.08 -27.73 30.15
C ALA A 152 -18.61 -27.91 30.23
N GLN A 153 -19.33 -27.38 29.24
CA GLN A 153 -20.78 -27.52 29.16
C GLN A 153 -21.21 -28.98 29.09
N ARG A 154 -20.54 -29.80 28.28
CA ARG A 154 -20.80 -31.22 28.19
C ARG A 154 -20.58 -31.95 29.52
N GLN A 155 -19.54 -31.58 30.28
CA GLN A 155 -19.31 -32.14 31.59
C GLN A 155 -20.41 -31.74 32.59
N GLU A 156 -20.90 -30.53 32.54
CA GLU A 156 -21.99 -30.00 33.33
C GLU A 156 -23.30 -30.77 33.03
N ASP A 157 -23.64 -30.93 31.76
CA ASP A 157 -24.81 -31.66 31.29
C ASP A 157 -24.78 -33.15 31.80
N ILE A 158 -23.62 -33.82 31.68
CA ILE A 158 -23.43 -35.18 32.16
C ILE A 158 -23.60 -35.25 33.71
N THR A 159 -23.10 -34.26 34.41
CA THR A 159 -23.23 -34.22 35.90
C THR A 159 -24.69 -34.04 36.31
N GLU A 160 -25.44 -33.17 35.65
CA GLU A 160 -26.88 -33.00 35.86
C GLU A 160 -27.66 -34.30 35.59
N GLU A 161 -27.35 -34.99 34.47
CA GLU A 161 -27.99 -36.26 34.17
C GLU A 161 -27.72 -37.33 35.27
N ILE A 162 -26.49 -37.40 35.77
CA ILE A 162 -26.14 -38.32 36.87
C ILE A 162 -26.88 -37.95 38.14
N GLU A 163 -26.98 -36.67 38.51
CA GLU A 163 -27.71 -36.19 39.66
C GLU A 163 -29.20 -36.57 39.60
N VAL A 164 -29.83 -36.38 38.45
CA VAL A 164 -31.23 -36.75 38.21
C VAL A 164 -31.43 -38.26 38.37
N ILE A 165 -30.52 -39.08 37.83
CA ILE A 165 -30.59 -40.54 37.97
C ILE A 165 -30.43 -40.96 39.43
N MET A 166 -29.49 -40.38 40.17
CA MET A 166 -29.28 -40.69 41.58
C MET A 166 -30.48 -40.30 42.45
N LEU A 167 -31.08 -39.12 42.18
CA LEU A 167 -32.29 -38.70 42.88
C LEU A 167 -33.47 -39.62 42.59
N SER A 168 -33.63 -40.06 41.34
CA SER A 168 -34.72 -41.00 40.98
C SER A 168 -34.53 -42.39 41.59
N ALA A 169 -33.29 -42.88 41.70
CA ALA A 169 -32.97 -44.14 42.33
C ALA A 169 -33.17 -44.09 43.83
N GLY A 170 -32.82 -43.00 44.50
CA GLY A 170 -33.07 -42.86 45.98
C GLY A 170 -34.53 -42.70 46.35
N MET A 171 -35.43 -42.31 45.45
CA MET A 171 -36.89 -42.29 45.69
C MET A 171 -37.56 -43.65 45.53
N LEU A 172 -36.86 -44.65 44.99
CA LEU A 172 -37.39 -46.00 44.82
C LEU A 172 -37.05 -46.93 45.99
N GLU A 173 -36.24 -46.47 46.96
CA GLU A 173 -35.88 -47.28 48.18
C GLU A 173 -36.66 -46.87 49.44
N GLU A 174 -37.60 -45.94 49.37
CA GLU A 174 -38.59 -45.66 50.44
C GLU A 174 -39.97 -46.26 50.08
#